data_aaa4557ebbe443e6687e5b22e2081682
#
_entry.id   aaa4557ebbe443e6687e5b22e2081682
#
_cell.length_a   1.000
_cell.length_b   1.000
_cell.length_c   1.000
_cell.angle_alpha   90.00
_cell.angle_beta   90.00
_cell.angle_gamma   90.00
#
_symmetry.space_group_name_H-M   'P 1'
#
loop_
_entity.id
_entity.type
_entity.pdbx_description
1 polymer ?
#
loop_
_entity_poly.entity_id
_entity_poly.type
_entity_poly.pdbx_seq_one_letter_code
_entity_poly.pdbx_strand_id
1 'polypeptide(L)'
;MLVAAAFTIAGCSRGSGHASVSGGRLERALSLVTAEALRAHVETLAADDMEGRRPGSAGHDRARDYIARALEARGIERGGEGGASYLHTYPTAPQPEYLYPYPNGFNVVGVQRGREAPGELMVVSAHYDHLGYTRAGKVMNGAYDDAAGVGALIELASAFRRAGYQPRRSVVFLFSDEEETPGDGAAKWIRSPTIGATSDIVFGISVDPIGRPNIPGYAWTALFGLEHSAELDALLRPLLPGFSRRDVVAGDRSVIPFFENDQDRFFDAGIPAVWFMTPGFSFYHQPSDDPDTVDYDVLLDATAVLAKVIDVVANDERRYGFVREVPVTARSLVPYRTVFQHFAAAEGVLSPLEVGIAKNVVTQLDRVEAAGSITPERARPLGLEATGLIFLASVLHPGEVPVPFPAGATAAGR
;
A
#
# COMPACT_ATOMS: atom_id res chain seq x y z
N MET A 1 -2.26 -27.56 -66.53
CA MET A 1 -2.84 -28.22 -65.35
C MET A 1 -1.91 -28.00 -64.20
N LEU A 2 -2.17 -27.01 -63.36
CA LEU A 2 -1.46 -26.80 -62.10
C LEU A 2 -2.41 -27.16 -60.99
N VAL A 3 -2.03 -28.12 -60.16
CA VAL A 3 -2.74 -28.53 -58.94
C VAL A 3 -2.18 -27.69 -57.79
N ALA A 4 -3.03 -26.84 -57.22
CA ALA A 4 -2.73 -26.11 -56.00
C ALA A 4 -3.12 -26.98 -54.80
N ALA A 5 -2.15 -27.35 -53.96
CA ALA A 5 -2.34 -28.01 -52.69
C ALA A 5 -2.58 -26.96 -51.61
N ALA A 6 -3.78 -26.93 -51.02
CA ALA A 6 -4.10 -26.11 -49.85
C ALA A 6 -3.63 -26.83 -48.60
N PHE A 7 -2.67 -26.26 -47.90
CA PHE A 7 -2.31 -26.68 -46.54
C PHE A 7 -3.24 -25.99 -45.53
N THR A 8 -4.12 -26.77 -44.93
CA THR A 8 -4.94 -26.35 -43.79
C THR A 8 -4.11 -26.47 -42.51
N ILE A 9 -3.67 -25.36 -41.94
CA ILE A 9 -3.04 -25.32 -40.61
C ILE A 9 -4.16 -25.32 -39.60
N ALA A 10 -4.40 -26.46 -38.95
CA ALA A 10 -5.24 -26.54 -37.77
C ALA A 10 -4.50 -25.93 -36.59
N GLY A 11 -4.78 -24.67 -36.30
CA GLY A 11 -4.34 -23.98 -35.09
C GLY A 11 -5.11 -24.49 -33.90
N CYS A 12 -4.52 -25.35 -33.06
CA CYS A 12 -5.02 -25.65 -31.73
C CYS A 12 -4.84 -24.41 -30.84
N SER A 13 -5.86 -23.57 -30.75
CA SER A 13 -5.97 -22.56 -29.69
C SER A 13 -6.38 -23.27 -28.39
N ARG A 14 -5.40 -23.74 -27.61
CA ARG A 14 -5.61 -23.96 -26.17
C ARG A 14 -5.35 -22.62 -25.48
N GLY A 15 -6.38 -21.83 -25.35
CA GLY A 15 -6.34 -20.54 -24.66
C GLY A 15 -7.61 -20.31 -23.87
N SER A 16 -7.45 -20.10 -22.57
CA SER A 16 -8.31 -19.22 -21.79
C SER A 16 -9.63 -19.73 -21.20
N GLY A 17 -9.70 -20.96 -20.70
CA GLY A 17 -10.80 -21.32 -19.79
C GLY A 17 -10.64 -20.81 -18.34
N HIS A 18 -9.43 -20.44 -17.92
CA HIS A 18 -9.13 -20.07 -16.53
C HIS A 18 -9.28 -18.55 -16.24
N ALA A 19 -9.05 -17.68 -17.21
CA ALA A 19 -9.16 -16.22 -17.05
C ALA A 19 -10.58 -15.73 -16.78
N SER A 20 -11.61 -16.43 -17.27
CA SER A 20 -13.01 -15.98 -17.14
C SER A 20 -13.67 -16.31 -15.79
N VAL A 21 -13.17 -17.32 -15.06
CA VAL A 21 -13.76 -17.75 -13.76
C VAL A 21 -13.21 -16.91 -12.60
N SER A 22 -11.95 -16.53 -12.61
CA SER A 22 -11.35 -15.60 -11.62
C SER A 22 -11.88 -14.20 -11.80
N GLY A 23 -11.99 -13.68 -13.05
CA GLY A 23 -12.49 -12.35 -13.36
C GLY A 23 -13.87 -12.07 -12.75
N GLY A 24 -14.83 -12.96 -12.93
CA GLY A 24 -16.18 -12.76 -12.36
C GLY A 24 -16.24 -12.79 -10.83
N ARG A 25 -15.32 -13.50 -10.16
CA ARG A 25 -15.24 -13.52 -8.68
C ARG A 25 -14.54 -12.28 -8.14
N LEU A 26 -13.51 -11.80 -8.81
CA LEU A 26 -12.86 -10.53 -8.46
C LEU A 26 -13.85 -9.37 -8.60
N GLU A 27 -14.54 -9.26 -9.73
CA GLU A 27 -15.57 -8.23 -9.96
C GLU A 27 -16.66 -8.27 -8.87
N ARG A 28 -17.11 -9.49 -8.50
CA ARG A 28 -18.03 -9.67 -7.39
C ARG A 28 -17.42 -9.21 -6.05
N ALA A 29 -16.15 -9.51 -5.78
CA ALA A 29 -15.48 -9.05 -4.58
C ALA A 29 -15.42 -7.51 -4.54
N LEU A 30 -14.99 -6.88 -5.64
CA LEU A 30 -14.93 -5.43 -5.76
C LEU A 30 -16.29 -4.77 -5.51
N SER A 31 -17.39 -5.35 -6.00
CA SER A 31 -18.75 -4.83 -5.76
C SER A 31 -19.22 -4.93 -4.30
N LEU A 32 -18.52 -5.65 -3.45
CA LEU A 32 -18.84 -5.81 -2.03
C LEU A 32 -18.08 -4.82 -1.13
N VAL A 33 -17.04 -4.16 -1.64
CA VAL A 33 -16.31 -3.11 -0.93
C VAL A 33 -17.03 -1.79 -1.17
N THR A 34 -17.34 -1.05 -0.12
CA THR A 34 -18.02 0.24 -0.22
C THR A 34 -17.30 1.33 0.56
N ALA A 35 -17.47 2.58 0.14
CA ALA A 35 -16.90 3.72 0.82
C ALA A 35 -17.40 3.84 2.29
N GLU A 36 -18.67 3.48 2.54
CA GLU A 36 -19.26 3.49 3.89
C GLU A 36 -18.62 2.46 4.81
N ALA A 37 -18.32 1.25 4.28
CA ALA A 37 -17.65 0.21 5.06
C ALA A 37 -16.21 0.60 5.40
N LEU A 38 -15.49 1.17 4.42
CA LEU A 38 -14.14 1.70 4.63
C LEU A 38 -14.15 2.84 5.67
N ARG A 39 -15.09 3.77 5.53
CA ARG A 39 -15.28 4.88 6.49
C ARG A 39 -15.50 4.36 7.91
N ALA A 40 -16.36 3.37 8.10
CA ALA A 40 -16.65 2.82 9.41
C ALA A 40 -15.40 2.23 10.11
N HIS A 41 -14.49 1.61 9.35
CA HIS A 41 -13.21 1.12 9.88
C HIS A 41 -12.28 2.27 10.26
N VAL A 42 -12.15 3.28 9.40
CA VAL A 42 -11.31 4.46 9.66
C VAL A 42 -11.82 5.24 10.87
N GLU A 43 -13.12 5.54 10.92
CA GLU A 43 -13.74 6.26 12.06
C GLU A 43 -13.56 5.50 13.38
N THR A 44 -13.56 4.16 13.34
CA THR A 44 -13.35 3.36 14.55
C THR A 44 -11.89 3.38 14.98
N LEU A 45 -10.96 3.14 14.05
CA LEU A 45 -9.53 3.03 14.37
C LEU A 45 -8.90 4.38 14.69
N ALA A 46 -9.37 5.45 14.06
CA ALA A 46 -8.88 6.81 14.26
C ALA A 46 -9.76 7.63 15.23
N ALA A 47 -10.55 6.97 16.07
CA ALA A 47 -11.30 7.64 17.14
C ALA A 47 -10.37 8.05 18.28
N ASP A 48 -10.71 9.14 18.98
CA ASP A 48 -9.91 9.66 20.11
C ASP A 48 -9.70 8.63 21.23
N ASP A 49 -10.68 7.73 21.45
CA ASP A 49 -10.57 6.68 22.45
C ASP A 49 -9.62 5.54 22.08
N MET A 50 -9.14 5.51 20.82
CA MET A 50 -8.02 4.66 20.41
C MET A 50 -6.66 5.25 20.82
N GLU A 51 -6.63 6.43 21.42
CA GLU A 51 -5.43 7.04 22.01
C GLU A 51 -4.26 7.16 21.01
N GLY A 52 -4.60 7.34 19.72
CA GLY A 52 -3.62 7.36 18.63
C GLY A 52 -2.83 6.05 18.50
N ARG A 53 -3.40 4.94 18.91
CA ARG A 53 -2.91 3.56 18.75
C ARG A 53 -1.44 3.34 19.09
N ARG A 54 -0.92 4.14 20.04
CA ARG A 54 0.50 4.02 20.40
C ARG A 54 0.78 2.66 21.05
N PRO A 55 1.82 1.93 20.60
CA PRO A 55 2.23 0.67 21.22
C PRO A 55 2.32 0.76 22.74
N GLY A 56 1.69 -0.20 23.42
CA GLY A 56 1.62 -0.26 24.89
C GLY A 56 0.49 0.58 25.52
N SER A 57 -0.30 1.33 24.75
CA SER A 57 -1.49 2.04 25.26
C SER A 57 -2.73 1.13 25.26
N ALA A 58 -3.75 1.52 26.05
CA ALA A 58 -5.04 0.82 26.03
C ALA A 58 -5.77 1.01 24.68
N GLY A 59 -5.54 2.11 23.99
CA GLY A 59 -6.05 2.36 22.63
C GLY A 59 -5.45 1.40 21.62
N HIS A 60 -4.16 1.14 21.70
CA HIS A 60 -3.48 0.15 20.87
C HIS A 60 -4.05 -1.26 21.08
N ASP A 61 -4.25 -1.70 22.32
CA ASP A 61 -4.89 -2.98 22.63
C ASP A 61 -6.30 -3.07 22.04
N ARG A 62 -7.08 -1.97 22.12
CA ARG A 62 -8.44 -1.90 21.52
C ARG A 62 -8.38 -2.03 20.01
N ALA A 63 -7.42 -1.38 19.35
CA ALA A 63 -7.26 -1.46 17.89
C ALA A 63 -6.89 -2.89 17.45
N ARG A 64 -5.90 -3.51 18.08
CA ARG A 64 -5.56 -4.92 17.88
C ARG A 64 -6.78 -5.83 17.99
N ASP A 65 -7.51 -5.70 19.10
CA ASP A 65 -8.69 -6.54 19.39
C ASP A 65 -9.84 -6.24 18.42
N TYR A 66 -9.97 -5.00 17.97
CA TYR A 66 -10.96 -4.63 16.95
C TYR A 66 -10.66 -5.36 15.63
N ILE A 67 -9.42 -5.34 15.15
CA ILE A 67 -9.01 -6.01 13.90
C ILE A 67 -9.26 -7.52 14.03
N ALA A 68 -8.81 -8.15 15.12
CA ALA A 68 -9.01 -9.59 15.33
C ALA A 68 -10.50 -9.97 15.33
N ARG A 69 -11.36 -9.21 16.03
CA ARG A 69 -12.82 -9.42 16.02
C ARG A 69 -13.44 -9.15 14.64
N ALA A 70 -12.95 -8.16 13.91
CA ALA A 70 -13.44 -7.87 12.56
C ALA A 70 -13.16 -9.02 11.58
N LEU A 71 -11.98 -9.62 11.65
CA LEU A 71 -11.62 -10.81 10.87
C LEU A 71 -12.46 -12.04 11.28
N GLU A 72 -12.62 -12.26 12.58
CA GLU A 72 -13.42 -13.37 13.11
C GLU A 72 -14.89 -13.30 12.68
N ALA A 73 -15.52 -12.14 12.83
CA ALA A 73 -16.91 -11.91 12.43
C ALA A 73 -17.14 -12.13 10.94
N ARG A 74 -16.11 -11.99 10.13
CA ARG A 74 -16.14 -12.22 8.67
C ARG A 74 -15.71 -13.63 8.27
N GLY A 75 -15.37 -14.50 9.23
CA GLY A 75 -14.96 -15.88 9.01
C GLY A 75 -13.64 -16.01 8.25
N ILE A 76 -12.74 -15.03 8.40
CA ILE A 76 -11.40 -15.12 7.84
C ILE A 76 -10.60 -16.17 8.62
N GLU A 77 -9.78 -16.93 7.93
CA GLU A 77 -8.95 -17.95 8.58
C GLU A 77 -7.89 -17.30 9.47
N ARG A 78 -7.70 -17.88 10.67
CA ARG A 78 -6.69 -17.42 11.62
C ARG A 78 -5.29 -17.77 11.12
N GLY A 79 -4.44 -16.78 11.05
CA GLY A 79 -3.07 -16.90 10.59
C GLY A 79 -2.01 -16.70 11.67
N GLY A 80 -2.41 -16.48 12.92
CA GLY A 80 -1.52 -16.31 14.04
C GLY A 80 -1.03 -17.64 14.64
N GLU A 81 -0.59 -17.60 15.88
CA GLU A 81 0.07 -18.72 16.56
C GLU A 81 -0.70 -20.03 16.50
N GLY A 82 -0.06 -21.05 15.96
CA GLY A 82 -0.64 -22.39 15.82
C GLY A 82 -1.90 -22.48 14.99
N GLY A 83 -2.28 -21.44 14.25
CA GLY A 83 -3.56 -21.38 13.53
C GLY A 83 -4.79 -21.27 14.44
N ALA A 84 -4.59 -21.15 15.76
CA ALA A 84 -5.67 -21.06 16.75
C ALA A 84 -6.02 -19.61 17.12
N SER A 85 -5.13 -18.67 16.81
CA SER A 85 -5.22 -17.24 17.09
C SER A 85 -5.08 -16.42 15.82
N TYR A 86 -5.49 -15.14 15.84
CA TYR A 86 -5.06 -14.14 14.87
C TYR A 86 -3.74 -13.51 15.26
N LEU A 87 -3.26 -13.64 16.50
CA LEU A 87 -2.11 -12.92 17.01
C LEU A 87 -0.81 -13.68 16.68
N HIS A 88 0.19 -12.90 16.29
CA HIS A 88 1.60 -13.23 16.31
C HIS A 88 2.25 -12.36 17.39
N THR A 89 2.64 -12.98 18.50
CA THR A 89 3.26 -12.32 19.65
C THR A 89 4.77 -12.37 19.53
N TYR A 90 5.45 -11.27 19.77
CA TYR A 90 6.90 -11.21 19.76
C TYR A 90 7.43 -10.30 20.89
N PRO A 91 8.63 -10.59 21.43
CA PRO A 91 9.22 -9.74 22.44
C PRO A 91 9.69 -8.41 21.84
N THR A 92 9.36 -7.30 22.49
CA THR A 92 9.86 -5.98 22.15
C THR A 92 11.20 -5.71 22.84
N ALA A 93 12.04 -4.89 22.22
CA ALA A 93 13.23 -4.38 22.89
C ALA A 93 12.82 -3.33 23.93
N PRO A 94 13.50 -3.26 25.11
CA PRO A 94 13.29 -2.16 26.03
C PRO A 94 13.60 -0.82 25.33
N GLN A 95 12.63 0.07 25.30
CA GLN A 95 12.75 1.41 24.71
C GLN A 95 12.64 2.45 25.83
N PRO A 96 13.79 2.88 26.39
CA PRO A 96 13.81 3.77 27.56
C PRO A 96 13.15 5.14 27.31
N GLU A 97 13.11 5.57 26.05
CA GLU A 97 12.48 6.82 25.61
C GLU A 97 10.95 6.75 25.54
N TYR A 98 10.36 5.57 25.54
CA TYR A 98 8.92 5.40 25.52
C TYR A 98 8.39 5.30 26.97
N LEU A 99 7.45 6.18 27.30
CA LEU A 99 6.84 6.31 28.64
C LEU A 99 6.08 5.06 29.11
N TYR A 100 5.82 4.10 28.22
CA TYR A 100 5.09 2.87 28.51
C TYR A 100 5.91 1.67 28.06
N PRO A 101 6.69 1.03 28.94
CA PRO A 101 7.33 -0.22 28.61
C PRO A 101 6.26 -1.30 28.42
N TYR A 102 6.23 -1.90 27.25
CA TYR A 102 5.41 -3.07 26.96
C TYR A 102 6.34 -4.22 26.56
N PRO A 103 6.12 -5.41 27.12
CA PRO A 103 7.06 -6.52 26.93
C PRO A 103 6.89 -7.24 25.61
N ASN A 104 5.74 -7.10 24.94
CA ASN A 104 5.40 -7.80 23.71
C ASN A 104 4.69 -6.88 22.73
N GLY A 105 5.05 -7.01 21.44
CA GLY A 105 4.27 -6.51 20.30
C GLY A 105 3.39 -7.62 19.73
N PHE A 106 2.37 -7.24 18.92
CA PHE A 106 1.34 -8.15 18.44
C PHE A 106 0.94 -7.84 17.01
N ASN A 107 1.42 -8.56 16.04
CA ASN A 107 0.80 -8.50 14.73
C ASN A 107 -0.53 -9.26 14.73
N VAL A 108 -1.49 -8.82 13.91
CA VAL A 108 -2.73 -9.56 13.65
C VAL A 108 -2.66 -10.15 12.25
N VAL A 109 -2.98 -11.45 12.11
CA VAL A 109 -2.75 -12.20 10.87
C VAL A 109 -4.01 -12.93 10.43
N GLY A 110 -4.52 -12.57 9.24
CA GLY A 110 -5.61 -13.26 8.55
C GLY A 110 -5.13 -13.96 7.28
N VAL A 111 -5.84 -15.01 6.84
CA VAL A 111 -5.44 -15.77 5.66
C VAL A 111 -6.60 -16.03 4.72
N GLN A 112 -6.36 -15.80 3.43
CA GLN A 112 -7.15 -16.34 2.34
C GLN A 112 -6.36 -17.47 1.67
N ARG A 113 -6.73 -18.73 1.91
CA ARG A 113 -6.00 -19.89 1.36
C ARG A 113 -6.09 -19.96 -0.15
N GLY A 114 -4.94 -20.22 -0.76
CA GLY A 114 -4.82 -20.51 -2.17
C GLY A 114 -5.37 -21.92 -2.50
N ARG A 115 -5.85 -22.09 -3.73
CA ARG A 115 -6.45 -23.37 -4.17
C ARG A 115 -5.44 -24.33 -4.78
N GLU A 116 -4.35 -23.85 -5.41
CA GLU A 116 -3.40 -24.67 -6.17
C GLU A 116 -2.02 -24.72 -5.52
N ALA A 117 -1.55 -23.60 -4.98
CA ALA A 117 -0.26 -23.49 -4.30
C ALA A 117 -0.44 -22.83 -2.92
N PRO A 118 -1.19 -23.46 -1.99
CA PRO A 118 -1.50 -22.84 -0.68
C PRO A 118 -0.28 -22.62 0.21
N GLY A 119 0.85 -23.29 -0.08
CA GLY A 119 2.13 -23.06 0.60
C GLY A 119 2.93 -21.87 0.06
N GLU A 120 2.59 -21.31 -1.11
CA GLU A 120 3.19 -20.07 -1.59
C GLU A 120 2.41 -18.89 -1.04
N LEU A 121 3.12 -17.95 -0.39
CA LEU A 121 2.50 -16.85 0.35
C LEU A 121 2.74 -15.52 -0.37
N MET A 122 1.66 -14.80 -0.61
CA MET A 122 1.68 -13.38 -0.91
C MET A 122 1.25 -12.64 0.35
N VAL A 123 2.06 -11.70 0.83
CA VAL A 123 1.77 -10.94 2.05
C VAL A 123 1.36 -9.53 1.68
N VAL A 124 0.26 -9.06 2.27
CA VAL A 124 -0.19 -7.68 2.15
C VAL A 124 -0.26 -7.11 3.56
N SER A 125 0.57 -6.12 3.86
CA SER A 125 0.64 -5.48 5.17
C SER A 125 0.05 -4.08 5.18
N ALA A 126 -0.48 -3.69 6.34
CA ALA A 126 -0.84 -2.35 6.75
C ALA A 126 -0.59 -2.25 8.25
N HIS A 127 -0.02 -1.16 8.73
CA HIS A 127 0.28 -1.06 10.16
C HIS A 127 -0.92 -0.48 10.94
N TYR A 128 -1.11 -0.96 12.17
CA TYR A 128 -2.24 -0.49 12.97
C TYR A 128 -1.84 0.38 14.16
N ASP A 129 -0.55 0.42 14.48
CA ASP A 129 -0.01 1.36 15.46
C ASP A 129 0.05 2.79 14.91
N HIS A 130 0.22 3.78 15.77
CA HIS A 130 0.50 5.16 15.40
C HIS A 130 1.13 5.91 16.59
N LEU A 131 1.29 7.21 16.46
CA LEU A 131 2.17 8.05 17.30
C LEU A 131 1.61 8.37 18.72
N GLY A 132 0.32 8.12 18.97
CA GLY A 132 -0.29 8.38 20.28
C GLY A 132 -0.65 9.84 20.50
N TYR A 133 0.09 10.52 21.36
CA TYR A 133 -0.17 11.91 21.73
C TYR A 133 1.01 12.81 21.41
N THR A 134 0.73 14.02 20.97
CA THR A 134 1.74 15.08 20.89
C THR A 134 2.22 15.46 22.30
N ARG A 135 3.35 16.19 22.37
CA ARG A 135 3.81 16.77 23.66
C ARG A 135 2.80 17.72 24.30
N ALA A 136 1.90 18.31 23.52
CA ALA A 136 0.83 19.17 24.01
C ALA A 136 -0.43 18.40 24.44
N GLY A 137 -0.40 17.06 24.41
CA GLY A 137 -1.51 16.19 24.79
C GLY A 137 -2.63 16.06 23.76
N LYS A 138 -2.41 16.47 22.51
CA LYS A 138 -3.35 16.23 21.42
C LYS A 138 -3.20 14.80 20.92
N VAL A 139 -4.31 14.11 20.64
CA VAL A 139 -4.30 12.80 20.04
C VAL A 139 -3.79 12.91 18.61
N MET A 140 -3.01 11.92 18.19
CA MET A 140 -2.57 11.70 16.82
C MET A 140 -3.41 10.54 16.29
N ASN A 141 -4.54 10.86 15.63
CA ASN A 141 -5.55 9.84 15.28
C ASN A 141 -5.12 8.90 14.14
N GLY A 142 -4.26 9.37 13.21
CA GLY A 142 -3.70 8.55 12.16
C GLY A 142 -4.78 7.89 11.28
N ALA A 143 -5.70 8.71 10.74
CA ALA A 143 -6.78 8.20 9.90
C ALA A 143 -6.27 7.75 8.53
N TYR A 144 -5.44 8.58 7.93
CA TYR A 144 -4.75 8.27 6.69
C TYR A 144 -3.57 7.32 6.94
N ASP A 145 -2.89 7.47 8.08
CA ASP A 145 -1.67 6.80 8.50
C ASP A 145 -1.90 5.96 9.77
N ASP A 146 -2.20 4.66 9.73
CA ASP A 146 -2.58 3.91 8.55
C ASP A 146 -3.94 3.17 8.78
N ALA A 147 -4.87 3.85 9.51
CA ALA A 147 -6.22 3.29 9.72
C ALA A 147 -6.94 3.00 8.38
N ALA A 148 -6.65 3.78 7.33
CA ALA A 148 -7.23 3.60 6.01
C ALA A 148 -6.72 2.33 5.32
N GLY A 149 -5.42 2.05 5.40
CA GLY A 149 -4.83 0.79 4.90
C GLY A 149 -5.36 -0.42 5.65
N VAL A 150 -5.43 -0.34 6.99
CA VAL A 150 -6.03 -1.40 7.82
C VAL A 150 -7.49 -1.65 7.41
N GLY A 151 -8.30 -0.59 7.24
CA GLY A 151 -9.69 -0.71 6.80
C GLY A 151 -9.81 -1.36 5.42
N ALA A 152 -8.95 -0.98 4.47
CA ALA A 152 -8.90 -1.57 3.14
C ALA A 152 -8.59 -3.08 3.19
N LEU A 153 -7.61 -3.50 4.00
CA LEU A 153 -7.25 -4.90 4.14
C LEU A 153 -8.38 -5.74 4.78
N ILE A 154 -9.07 -5.21 5.81
CA ILE A 154 -10.22 -5.89 6.43
C ILE A 154 -11.33 -6.09 5.40
N GLU A 155 -11.67 -5.06 4.63
CA GLU A 155 -12.74 -5.14 3.64
C GLU A 155 -12.36 -6.02 2.44
N LEU A 156 -11.12 -6.02 1.98
CA LEU A 156 -10.66 -6.94 0.93
C LEU A 156 -10.72 -8.40 1.38
N ALA A 157 -10.23 -8.71 2.57
CA ALA A 157 -10.32 -10.06 3.13
C ALA A 157 -11.78 -10.53 3.19
N SER A 158 -12.68 -9.67 3.70
CA SER A 158 -14.12 -9.90 3.74
C SER A 158 -14.72 -10.13 2.35
N ALA A 159 -14.43 -9.26 1.41
CA ALA A 159 -14.95 -9.29 0.05
C ALA A 159 -14.50 -10.56 -0.69
N PHE A 160 -13.24 -10.94 -0.60
CA PHE A 160 -12.71 -12.16 -1.18
C PHE A 160 -13.42 -13.40 -0.61
N ARG A 161 -13.58 -13.46 0.71
CA ARG A 161 -14.30 -14.55 1.38
C ARG A 161 -15.74 -14.64 0.91
N ARG A 162 -16.49 -13.55 0.92
CA ARG A 162 -17.91 -13.46 0.54
C ARG A 162 -18.15 -13.73 -0.94
N ALA A 163 -17.23 -13.33 -1.81
CA ALA A 163 -17.30 -13.60 -3.25
C ALA A 163 -16.90 -15.03 -3.60
N GLY A 164 -16.38 -15.82 -2.65
CA GLY A 164 -15.78 -17.12 -2.91
C GLY A 164 -14.54 -17.02 -3.80
N TYR A 165 -13.84 -15.87 -3.73
CA TYR A 165 -12.59 -15.67 -4.46
C TYR A 165 -11.50 -16.54 -3.84
N GLN A 166 -10.86 -17.36 -4.64
CA GLN A 166 -9.75 -18.22 -4.24
C GLN A 166 -8.62 -18.07 -5.25
N PRO A 167 -7.55 -17.37 -4.90
CA PRO A 167 -6.38 -17.25 -5.76
C PRO A 167 -5.62 -18.58 -5.85
N ARG A 168 -4.65 -18.65 -6.74
CA ARG A 168 -3.75 -19.81 -6.83
C ARG A 168 -2.90 -19.95 -5.57
N ARG A 169 -2.28 -18.84 -5.10
CA ARG A 169 -1.47 -18.74 -3.87
C ARG A 169 -2.29 -18.28 -2.68
N SER A 170 -1.82 -18.54 -1.49
CA SER A 170 -2.40 -17.95 -0.28
C SER A 170 -2.08 -16.47 -0.19
N VAL A 171 -3.07 -15.66 0.20
CA VAL A 171 -2.90 -14.25 0.55
C VAL A 171 -2.94 -14.12 2.07
N VAL A 172 -1.88 -13.57 2.64
CA VAL A 172 -1.77 -13.27 4.06
C VAL A 172 -2.03 -11.78 4.24
N PHE A 173 -3.02 -11.44 5.06
CA PHE A 173 -3.30 -10.09 5.51
C PHE A 173 -2.59 -9.89 6.84
N LEU A 174 -1.50 -9.12 6.81
CA LEU A 174 -0.67 -8.82 7.97
C LEU A 174 -0.97 -7.41 8.45
N PHE A 175 -1.59 -7.29 9.60
CA PHE A 175 -1.75 -6.01 10.29
C PHE A 175 -0.57 -5.88 11.24
N SER A 176 0.44 -5.13 10.81
CA SER A 176 1.70 -4.99 11.51
C SER A 176 1.59 -4.04 12.69
N ASP A 177 2.37 -4.31 13.70
CA ASP A 177 2.57 -3.50 14.89
C ASP A 177 3.94 -2.85 14.84
N GLU A 178 4.14 -1.74 15.55
CA GLU A 178 5.43 -1.10 15.74
C GLU A 178 6.13 -0.66 14.44
N GLU A 179 5.37 -0.23 13.43
CA GLU A 179 5.92 0.38 12.22
C GLU A 179 6.51 1.76 12.54
N GLU A 180 5.77 2.57 13.30
CA GLU A 180 6.12 3.93 13.75
C GLU A 180 7.19 3.95 14.87
N THR A 181 7.62 2.78 15.29
CA THR A 181 8.56 2.62 16.36
C THR A 181 9.63 1.59 15.99
N PRO A 182 10.83 1.59 16.64
CA PRO A 182 11.90 0.66 16.30
C PRO A 182 11.60 -0.84 16.56
N GLY A 183 10.34 -1.20 16.86
CA GLY A 183 9.97 -2.59 17.18
C GLY A 183 9.88 -3.51 15.97
N ASP A 184 9.52 -2.95 14.80
CA ASP A 184 9.51 -3.64 13.51
C ASP A 184 8.69 -4.94 13.50
N GLY A 185 7.38 -4.85 13.81
CA GLY A 185 6.51 -6.01 13.86
C GLY A 185 6.44 -6.81 12.56
N ALA A 186 6.40 -6.14 11.41
CA ALA A 186 6.46 -6.81 10.12
C ALA A 186 7.76 -7.61 9.95
N ALA A 187 8.92 -7.04 10.31
CA ALA A 187 10.20 -7.75 10.26
C ALA A 187 10.21 -8.97 11.18
N LYS A 188 9.59 -8.88 12.36
CA LYS A 188 9.47 -10.02 13.28
C LYS A 188 8.69 -11.16 12.64
N TRP A 189 7.54 -10.84 12.04
CA TRP A 189 6.72 -11.85 11.38
C TRP A 189 7.41 -12.43 10.14
N ILE A 190 8.01 -11.61 9.28
CA ILE A 190 8.70 -12.06 8.06
C ILE A 190 9.84 -13.03 8.39
N ARG A 191 10.59 -12.78 9.48
CA ARG A 191 11.69 -13.67 9.91
C ARG A 191 11.22 -14.97 10.53
N SER A 192 10.02 -14.98 11.13
CA SER A 192 9.44 -16.16 11.79
C SER A 192 7.93 -16.19 11.54
N PRO A 193 7.49 -16.48 10.30
CA PRO A 193 6.07 -16.49 9.98
C PRO A 193 5.32 -17.53 10.80
N THR A 194 4.12 -17.17 11.24
CA THR A 194 3.20 -18.09 11.91
C THR A 194 2.55 -19.09 10.93
N ILE A 195 2.73 -18.84 9.62
CA ILE A 195 2.24 -19.66 8.52
C ILE A 195 3.39 -19.87 7.54
N GLY A 196 3.75 -21.12 7.26
CA GLY A 196 4.83 -21.45 6.33
C GLY A 196 6.21 -21.02 6.85
N ALA A 197 7.09 -20.69 5.93
CA ALA A 197 8.44 -20.21 6.19
C ALA A 197 8.71 -18.92 5.41
N THR A 198 9.74 -18.17 5.79
CA THR A 198 10.17 -16.96 5.05
C THR A 198 10.42 -17.25 3.57
N SER A 199 10.97 -18.41 3.24
CA SER A 199 11.21 -18.86 1.86
C SER A 199 9.94 -19.13 1.05
N ASP A 200 8.80 -19.27 1.71
CA ASP A 200 7.51 -19.48 1.07
C ASP A 200 6.86 -18.16 0.63
N ILE A 201 7.33 -17.04 1.18
CA ILE A 201 6.87 -15.70 0.80
C ILE A 201 7.43 -15.37 -0.58
N VAL A 202 6.54 -15.21 -1.55
CA VAL A 202 6.92 -14.94 -2.94
C VAL A 202 6.85 -13.46 -3.29
N PHE A 203 6.06 -12.67 -2.55
CA PHE A 203 5.86 -11.26 -2.78
C PHE A 203 5.25 -10.56 -1.56
N GLY A 204 5.67 -9.32 -1.31
CA GLY A 204 5.11 -8.44 -0.29
C GLY A 204 4.46 -7.19 -0.87
N ILE A 205 3.42 -6.69 -0.20
CA ILE A 205 2.87 -5.35 -0.42
C ILE A 205 2.78 -4.67 0.94
N SER A 206 3.41 -3.49 1.10
CA SER A 206 3.15 -2.57 2.19
C SER A 206 2.14 -1.54 1.71
N VAL A 207 0.98 -1.46 2.35
CA VAL A 207 -0.09 -0.51 2.03
C VAL A 207 -0.04 0.60 3.06
N ASP A 208 0.56 1.76 2.70
CA ASP A 208 0.86 2.82 3.66
C ASP A 208 1.36 4.10 2.96
N PRO A 209 0.66 5.24 3.13
CA PRO A 209 -0.75 5.35 3.45
C PRO A 209 -1.63 5.49 2.20
N ILE A 210 -2.93 5.31 2.33
CA ILE A 210 -3.89 5.42 1.22
C ILE A 210 -5.13 6.25 1.61
N GLY A 211 -5.78 6.89 0.61
CA GLY A 211 -7.07 7.56 0.80
C GLY A 211 -7.01 9.08 0.75
N ARG A 212 -5.93 9.68 0.23
CA ARG A 212 -5.88 11.13 0.03
C ARG A 212 -5.43 11.54 -1.36
N PRO A 213 -5.99 12.64 -1.91
CA PRO A 213 -5.46 13.26 -3.12
C PRO A 213 -4.09 13.88 -2.83
N ASN A 214 -3.24 13.90 -3.84
CA ASN A 214 -1.92 14.52 -3.75
C ASN A 214 -2.01 16.04 -3.73
N ILE A 215 -2.87 16.60 -4.58
CA ILE A 215 -3.26 18.02 -4.59
C ILE A 215 -4.77 18.10 -4.83
N PRO A 216 -5.42 19.25 -4.54
CA PRO A 216 -6.83 19.44 -4.82
C PRO A 216 -7.24 19.02 -6.24
N GLY A 217 -8.21 18.13 -6.33
CA GLY A 217 -8.74 17.63 -7.61
C GLY A 217 -7.88 16.59 -8.33
N TYR A 218 -6.72 16.18 -7.80
CA TYR A 218 -5.89 15.16 -8.42
C TYR A 218 -5.37 14.14 -7.39
N ALA A 219 -5.77 12.90 -7.58
CA ALA A 219 -5.29 11.73 -6.84
C ALA A 219 -4.75 10.66 -7.79
N TRP A 220 -3.73 9.96 -7.37
CA TRP A 220 -3.13 8.85 -8.10
C TRP A 220 -2.61 7.79 -7.14
N THR A 221 -2.40 6.59 -7.62
CA THR A 221 -1.86 5.47 -6.84
C THR A 221 -0.44 5.18 -7.27
N ALA A 222 0.46 5.02 -6.33
CA ALA A 222 1.85 4.69 -6.54
C ALA A 222 2.15 3.25 -6.13
N LEU A 223 3.00 2.58 -6.92
CA LEU A 223 3.65 1.33 -6.59
C LEU A 223 5.16 1.54 -6.70
N PHE A 224 5.88 1.58 -5.58
CA PHE A 224 7.33 1.73 -5.53
C PHE A 224 7.98 0.38 -5.25
N GLY A 225 9.03 0.02 -6.00
CA GLY A 225 9.80 -1.19 -5.77
C GLY A 225 9.68 -2.28 -6.83
N LEU A 226 8.87 -2.09 -7.87
CA LEU A 226 8.79 -3.06 -8.98
C LEU A 226 10.13 -3.25 -9.69
N GLU A 227 10.99 -2.23 -9.71
CA GLU A 227 12.31 -2.27 -10.31
C GLU A 227 13.23 -3.32 -9.68
N HIS A 228 12.97 -3.73 -8.45
CA HIS A 228 13.74 -4.76 -7.75
C HIS A 228 13.42 -6.19 -8.23
N SER A 229 12.43 -6.36 -9.11
CA SER A 229 12.10 -7.64 -9.76
C SER A 229 11.71 -7.45 -11.22
N ALA A 230 12.55 -7.89 -12.12
CA ALA A 230 12.29 -7.75 -13.56
C ALA A 230 11.01 -8.50 -14.00
N GLU A 231 10.73 -9.64 -13.39
CA GLU A 231 9.56 -10.47 -13.69
C GLU A 231 8.25 -9.79 -13.21
N LEU A 232 8.26 -9.19 -12.01
CA LEU A 232 7.12 -8.44 -11.48
C LEU A 232 6.87 -7.16 -12.27
N ASP A 233 7.94 -6.43 -12.59
CA ASP A 233 7.86 -5.21 -13.38
C ASP A 233 7.29 -5.50 -14.77
N ALA A 234 7.75 -6.58 -15.43
CA ALA A 234 7.20 -7.01 -16.71
C ALA A 234 5.75 -7.50 -16.63
N LEU A 235 5.34 -8.07 -15.50
CA LEU A 235 3.98 -8.53 -15.27
C LEU A 235 3.00 -7.37 -14.99
N LEU A 236 3.34 -6.50 -14.05
CA LEU A 236 2.41 -5.51 -13.51
C LEU A 236 2.39 -4.21 -14.30
N ARG A 237 3.57 -3.64 -14.63
CA ARG A 237 3.66 -2.31 -15.26
C ARG A 237 2.76 -2.11 -16.49
N PRO A 238 2.63 -3.06 -17.44
CA PRO A 238 1.74 -2.91 -18.59
C PRO A 238 0.25 -2.87 -18.23
N LEU A 239 -0.13 -3.42 -17.07
CA LEU A 239 -1.53 -3.54 -16.64
C LEU A 239 -2.00 -2.35 -15.81
N LEU A 240 -1.08 -1.65 -15.12
CA LEU A 240 -1.39 -0.58 -14.18
C LEU A 240 -2.33 0.50 -14.76
N PRO A 241 -2.13 1.01 -15.99
CA PRO A 241 -3.02 2.03 -16.56
C PRO A 241 -4.48 1.58 -16.72
N GLY A 242 -4.72 0.26 -16.76
CA GLY A 242 -6.07 -0.32 -16.85
C GLY A 242 -6.72 -0.61 -15.50
N PHE A 243 -6.03 -0.40 -14.38
CA PHE A 243 -6.54 -0.78 -13.06
C PHE A 243 -7.50 0.25 -12.47
N SER A 244 -7.36 1.52 -12.84
CA SER A 244 -8.23 2.62 -12.39
C SER A 244 -8.49 3.60 -13.52
N ARG A 245 -9.46 4.51 -13.29
CA ARG A 245 -9.62 5.74 -14.10
C ARG A 245 -8.65 6.83 -13.65
N ARG A 246 -8.11 6.72 -12.43
CA ARG A 246 -7.03 7.56 -11.92
C ARG A 246 -5.69 7.01 -12.39
N ASP A 247 -4.66 7.82 -12.34
CA ASP A 247 -3.31 7.37 -12.68
C ASP A 247 -2.82 6.33 -11.67
N VAL A 248 -2.25 5.23 -12.18
CA VAL A 248 -1.56 4.21 -11.39
C VAL A 248 -0.13 4.13 -11.90
N VAL A 249 0.83 4.53 -11.10
CA VAL A 249 2.22 4.74 -11.51
C VAL A 249 3.14 3.80 -10.76
N ALA A 250 3.94 3.04 -11.51
CA ALA A 250 5.07 2.32 -10.94
C ALA A 250 6.28 3.26 -10.88
N GLY A 251 6.58 3.72 -9.68
CA GLY A 251 7.74 4.57 -9.38
C GLY A 251 8.96 3.77 -8.96
N ASP A 252 10.11 4.43 -8.90
CA ASP A 252 11.36 3.87 -8.40
C ASP A 252 11.53 4.17 -6.91
N ARG A 253 11.69 3.12 -6.09
CA ARG A 253 11.84 3.24 -4.63
C ARG A 253 13.11 4.00 -4.25
N SER A 254 14.17 3.87 -5.04
CA SER A 254 15.46 4.50 -4.75
C SER A 254 15.46 6.03 -4.85
N VAL A 255 14.45 6.61 -5.51
CA VAL A 255 14.28 8.09 -5.57
C VAL A 255 13.47 8.64 -4.40
N ILE A 256 12.99 7.78 -3.48
CA ILE A 256 12.30 8.16 -2.24
C ILE A 256 13.09 7.63 -1.03
N PRO A 257 14.32 8.10 -0.79
CA PRO A 257 15.17 7.54 0.26
C PRO A 257 14.80 7.96 1.68
N PHE A 258 13.77 8.80 1.84
CA PHE A 258 13.47 9.48 3.11
C PHE A 258 12.39 8.78 3.95
N PHE A 259 11.70 7.79 3.39
CA PHE A 259 10.64 7.07 4.07
C PHE A 259 11.03 5.61 4.18
N GLU A 260 11.15 5.10 5.40
CA GLU A 260 11.18 3.67 5.68
C GLU A 260 9.75 3.21 5.97
N ASN A 261 9.42 1.98 5.59
CA ASN A 261 8.15 1.33 5.89
C ASN A 261 8.29 -0.19 5.84
N ASP A 262 7.21 -0.92 6.05
CA ASP A 262 7.20 -2.38 6.03
C ASP A 262 7.77 -3.02 4.75
N GLN A 263 7.75 -2.31 3.60
CA GLN A 263 8.37 -2.81 2.36
C GLN A 263 9.86 -3.12 2.54
N ASP A 264 10.58 -2.26 3.27
CA ASP A 264 12.03 -2.43 3.46
C ASP A 264 12.34 -3.73 4.24
N ARG A 265 11.39 -4.20 5.06
CA ARG A 265 11.53 -5.45 5.82
C ARG A 265 11.45 -6.69 4.93
N PHE A 266 10.64 -6.62 3.86
CA PHE A 266 10.67 -7.65 2.80
C PHE A 266 11.99 -7.62 2.04
N PHE A 267 12.48 -6.43 1.69
CA PHE A 267 13.77 -6.27 1.01
C PHE A 267 14.94 -6.80 1.84
N ASP A 268 14.91 -6.59 3.15
CA ASP A 268 15.92 -7.13 4.08
C ASP A 268 15.92 -8.66 4.12
N ALA A 269 14.77 -9.28 3.90
CA ALA A 269 14.64 -10.72 3.78
C ALA A 269 14.92 -11.26 2.37
N GLY A 270 15.26 -10.40 1.40
CA GLY A 270 15.48 -10.79 0.01
C GLY A 270 14.19 -11.11 -0.75
N ILE A 271 13.06 -10.59 -0.31
CA ILE A 271 11.75 -10.81 -0.89
C ILE A 271 11.37 -9.60 -1.75
N PRO A 272 10.98 -9.78 -3.02
CA PRO A 272 10.47 -8.68 -3.82
C PRO A 272 9.15 -8.15 -3.22
N ALA A 273 9.03 -6.82 -3.14
CA ALA A 273 7.87 -6.18 -2.56
C ALA A 273 7.59 -4.82 -3.22
N VAL A 274 6.39 -4.31 -3.02
CA VAL A 274 6.03 -2.94 -3.39
C VAL A 274 5.49 -2.17 -2.20
N TRP A 275 5.82 -0.89 -2.16
CA TRP A 275 5.13 0.10 -1.35
C TRP A 275 3.97 0.66 -2.17
N PHE A 276 2.76 0.41 -1.69
CA PHE A 276 1.50 0.80 -2.32
C PHE A 276 0.89 1.96 -1.55
N MET A 277 0.70 3.10 -2.22
CA MET A 277 0.20 4.30 -1.55
C MET A 277 -0.58 5.23 -2.49
N THR A 278 -1.29 6.20 -1.89
CA THR A 278 -1.78 7.40 -2.57
C THR A 278 -1.08 8.61 -1.95
N PRO A 279 -0.16 9.29 -2.66
CA PRO A 279 0.71 10.30 -2.05
C PRO A 279 -0.02 11.59 -1.66
N GLY A 280 -0.65 11.64 -0.49
CA GLY A 280 -1.41 12.78 0.02
C GLY A 280 -0.96 13.20 1.42
N PHE A 281 0.26 13.70 1.58
CA PHE A 281 0.94 13.92 2.86
C PHE A 281 0.48 15.14 3.67
N SER A 282 -0.61 15.81 3.30
CA SER A 282 -1.05 17.09 3.89
C SER A 282 -1.15 17.09 5.40
N PHE A 283 -1.59 15.97 5.98
CA PHE A 283 -1.82 15.82 7.42
C PHE A 283 -0.98 14.71 8.05
N TYR A 284 -0.06 14.15 7.27
CA TYR A 284 0.83 13.08 7.69
C TYR A 284 1.58 13.46 8.97
N HIS A 285 1.53 12.61 9.98
CA HIS A 285 2.11 12.83 11.30
C HIS A 285 1.62 14.13 11.98
N GLN A 286 0.37 14.51 11.77
CA GLN A 286 -0.26 15.67 12.37
C GLN A 286 -1.47 15.28 13.24
N PRO A 287 -1.78 16.04 14.32
CA PRO A 287 -3.01 15.83 15.08
C PRO A 287 -4.30 16.09 14.29
N SER A 288 -4.18 16.55 13.07
CA SER A 288 -5.27 16.78 12.12
C SER A 288 -5.42 15.64 11.10
N ASP A 289 -4.71 14.54 11.29
CA ASP A 289 -4.96 13.32 10.53
C ASP A 289 -6.19 12.58 11.08
N ASP A 290 -7.35 13.15 10.78
CA ASP A 290 -8.66 12.72 11.26
C ASP A 290 -9.48 12.05 10.15
N PRO A 291 -10.52 11.25 10.49
CA PRO A 291 -11.35 10.53 9.51
C PRO A 291 -12.00 11.41 8.44
N ASP A 292 -12.33 12.65 8.74
CA ASP A 292 -12.93 13.60 7.80
C ASP A 292 -11.93 14.17 6.79
N THR A 293 -10.62 13.93 6.99
CA THR A 293 -9.56 14.28 6.03
C THR A 293 -9.28 13.19 5.01
N VAL A 294 -9.91 12.02 5.12
CA VAL A 294 -9.80 10.92 4.17
C VAL A 294 -10.82 11.11 3.04
N ASP A 295 -10.37 11.10 1.81
CA ASP A 295 -11.23 11.03 0.62
C ASP A 295 -11.59 9.55 0.37
N TYR A 296 -12.81 9.17 0.73
CA TYR A 296 -13.27 7.79 0.67
C TYR A 296 -13.51 7.29 -0.77
N ASP A 297 -13.64 8.18 -1.75
CA ASP A 297 -13.67 7.79 -3.16
C ASP A 297 -12.25 7.45 -3.67
N VAL A 298 -11.24 8.18 -3.18
CA VAL A 298 -9.82 7.84 -3.42
C VAL A 298 -9.46 6.54 -2.71
N LEU A 299 -9.88 6.36 -1.47
CA LEU A 299 -9.65 5.14 -0.70
C LEU A 299 -10.29 3.92 -1.36
N LEU A 300 -11.54 4.04 -1.81
CA LEU A 300 -12.25 2.97 -2.50
C LEU A 300 -11.56 2.59 -3.82
N ASP A 301 -11.15 3.58 -4.60
CA ASP A 301 -10.42 3.34 -5.86
C ASP A 301 -9.06 2.68 -5.62
N ALA A 302 -8.28 3.18 -4.65
CA ALA A 302 -7.00 2.57 -4.28
C ALA A 302 -7.18 1.11 -3.79
N THR A 303 -8.23 0.85 -2.99
CA THR A 303 -8.57 -0.51 -2.56
C THR A 303 -8.89 -1.42 -3.74
N ALA A 304 -9.60 -0.91 -4.76
CA ALA A 304 -9.87 -1.68 -5.97
C ALA A 304 -8.60 -1.93 -6.81
N VAL A 305 -7.69 -0.97 -6.89
CA VAL A 305 -6.36 -1.17 -7.53
C VAL A 305 -5.57 -2.24 -6.79
N LEU A 306 -5.51 -2.16 -5.45
CA LEU A 306 -4.85 -3.15 -4.60
C LEU A 306 -5.38 -4.57 -4.85
N ALA A 307 -6.71 -4.74 -4.90
CA ALA A 307 -7.34 -6.03 -5.20
C ALA A 307 -6.91 -6.59 -6.57
N LYS A 308 -6.77 -5.72 -7.59
CA LYS A 308 -6.31 -6.13 -8.93
C LYS A 308 -4.84 -6.52 -8.94
N VAL A 309 -3.99 -5.80 -8.20
CA VAL A 309 -2.58 -6.18 -8.00
C VAL A 309 -2.48 -7.54 -7.32
N ILE A 310 -3.27 -7.75 -6.26
CA ILE A 310 -3.34 -9.04 -5.56
C ILE A 310 -3.78 -10.15 -6.52
N ASP A 311 -4.85 -9.92 -7.30
CA ASP A 311 -5.36 -10.93 -8.24
C ASP A 311 -4.32 -11.35 -9.28
N VAL A 312 -3.62 -10.39 -9.88
CA VAL A 312 -2.59 -10.66 -10.89
C VAL A 312 -1.45 -11.49 -10.27
N VAL A 313 -0.90 -11.06 -9.14
CA VAL A 313 0.28 -11.70 -8.54
C VAL A 313 -0.07 -13.01 -7.85
N ALA A 314 -1.20 -13.08 -7.14
CA ALA A 314 -1.61 -14.29 -6.45
C ALA A 314 -2.03 -15.43 -7.39
N ASN A 315 -2.34 -15.13 -8.66
CA ASN A 315 -2.68 -16.14 -9.68
C ASN A 315 -1.53 -16.42 -10.68
N ASP A 316 -0.46 -15.65 -10.68
CA ASP A 316 0.71 -15.93 -11.53
C ASP A 316 1.46 -17.17 -11.01
N GLU A 317 1.98 -18.00 -11.93
CA GLU A 317 2.66 -19.25 -11.58
C GLU A 317 4.15 -19.05 -11.24
N ARG A 318 4.72 -17.92 -11.64
CA ARG A 318 6.16 -17.63 -11.48
C ARG A 318 6.50 -17.27 -10.03
N ARG A 319 7.69 -17.66 -9.60
CA ARG A 319 8.36 -17.02 -8.45
C ARG A 319 9.22 -15.88 -8.99
N TYR A 320 9.40 -14.86 -8.19
CA TYR A 320 10.03 -13.62 -8.62
C TYR A 320 11.44 -13.50 -8.04
N GLY A 321 12.40 -13.09 -8.88
CA GLY A 321 13.72 -12.73 -8.41
C GLY A 321 13.70 -11.39 -7.66
N PHE A 322 14.70 -11.19 -6.80
CA PHE A 322 14.91 -9.93 -6.08
C PHE A 322 16.34 -9.43 -6.28
N VAL A 323 16.49 -8.16 -6.64
CA VAL A 323 17.76 -7.46 -6.75
C VAL A 323 17.73 -6.24 -5.86
N ARG A 324 18.61 -6.18 -4.86
CA ARG A 324 18.61 -5.10 -3.86
C ARG A 324 19.02 -3.75 -4.44
N GLU A 325 20.07 -3.72 -5.25
CA GLU A 325 20.58 -2.49 -5.84
C GLU A 325 20.20 -2.42 -7.32
N VAL A 326 19.37 -1.44 -7.64
CA VAL A 326 18.90 -1.21 -9.00
C VAL A 326 19.23 0.23 -9.39
N PRO A 327 19.88 0.46 -10.53
CA PRO A 327 20.13 1.82 -11.00
C PRO A 327 18.83 2.49 -11.45
N VAL A 328 18.66 3.78 -11.12
CA VAL A 328 17.58 4.59 -11.66
C VAL A 328 17.72 4.68 -13.19
N THR A 329 16.65 4.39 -13.90
CA THR A 329 16.63 4.33 -15.36
C THR A 329 15.54 5.20 -15.96
N ALA A 330 15.53 5.38 -17.28
CA ALA A 330 14.41 6.02 -17.98
C ALA A 330 13.08 5.31 -17.67
N ARG A 331 13.08 3.98 -17.59
CA ARG A 331 11.89 3.17 -17.28
C ARG A 331 11.29 3.46 -15.92
N SER A 332 12.11 3.80 -14.92
CA SER A 332 11.64 4.15 -13.58
C SER A 332 11.17 5.60 -13.47
N LEU A 333 11.69 6.50 -14.28
CA LEU A 333 11.39 7.94 -14.18
C LEU A 333 10.27 8.40 -15.11
N VAL A 334 10.22 7.91 -16.36
CA VAL A 334 9.23 8.36 -17.35
C VAL A 334 7.78 8.23 -16.89
N PRO A 335 7.38 7.19 -16.12
CA PRO A 335 6.00 7.09 -15.61
C PRO A 335 5.53 8.27 -14.77
N TYR A 336 6.43 9.00 -14.11
CA TYR A 336 6.08 10.22 -13.37
C TYR A 336 5.61 11.37 -14.27
N ARG A 337 5.88 11.32 -15.57
CA ARG A 337 5.50 12.39 -16.51
C ARG A 337 4.02 12.74 -16.41
N THR A 338 3.12 11.76 -16.33
CA THR A 338 1.68 11.99 -16.20
C THR A 338 1.36 12.82 -14.95
N VAL A 339 1.94 12.45 -13.80
CA VAL A 339 1.77 13.20 -12.54
C VAL A 339 2.20 14.65 -12.71
N PHE A 340 3.37 14.88 -13.31
CA PHE A 340 3.88 16.24 -13.50
C PHE A 340 3.16 17.04 -14.58
N GLN A 341 2.51 16.41 -15.54
CA GLN A 341 1.60 17.07 -16.46
C GLN A 341 0.38 17.62 -15.73
N HIS A 342 -0.19 16.87 -14.77
CA HIS A 342 -1.26 17.38 -13.92
C HIS A 342 -0.79 18.54 -13.03
N PHE A 343 0.40 18.46 -12.43
CA PHE A 343 0.95 19.55 -11.64
C PHE A 343 1.24 20.79 -12.49
N ALA A 344 1.77 20.61 -13.70
CA ALA A 344 2.02 21.70 -14.64
C ALA A 344 0.75 22.42 -15.12
N ALA A 345 -0.39 21.72 -15.08
CA ALA A 345 -1.71 22.26 -15.42
C ALA A 345 -2.48 22.83 -14.21
N ALA A 346 -1.99 22.62 -12.98
CA ALA A 346 -2.67 23.01 -11.75
C ALA A 346 -2.47 24.51 -11.38
N GLU A 347 -2.55 25.40 -12.37
CA GLU A 347 -2.46 26.86 -12.14
C GLU A 347 -3.63 27.33 -11.27
N GLY A 348 -3.33 28.10 -10.24
CA GLY A 348 -4.32 28.53 -9.23
C GLY A 348 -4.49 27.59 -8.05
N VAL A 349 -4.02 26.33 -8.15
CA VAL A 349 -3.87 25.39 -7.03
C VAL A 349 -2.43 25.42 -6.54
N LEU A 350 -1.48 25.18 -7.43
CA LEU A 350 -0.05 25.28 -7.13
C LEU A 350 0.46 26.69 -7.37
N SER A 351 1.50 27.08 -6.63
CA SER A 351 2.18 28.34 -6.85
C SER A 351 2.87 28.41 -8.22
N PRO A 352 3.12 29.59 -8.78
CA PRO A 352 3.85 29.71 -10.05
C PRO A 352 5.23 29.05 -10.06
N LEU A 353 5.89 28.97 -8.92
CA LEU A 353 7.18 28.28 -8.78
C LEU A 353 7.00 26.76 -8.94
N GLU A 354 6.05 26.16 -8.24
CA GLU A 354 5.77 24.74 -8.30
C GLU A 354 5.31 24.32 -9.70
N VAL A 355 4.43 25.08 -10.32
CA VAL A 355 4.03 24.89 -11.72
C VAL A 355 5.25 24.99 -12.65
N GLY A 356 6.14 25.94 -12.41
CA GLY A 356 7.39 26.10 -13.17
C GLY A 356 8.32 24.89 -13.03
N ILE A 357 8.49 24.37 -11.80
CA ILE A 357 9.26 23.15 -11.54
C ILE A 357 8.61 21.96 -12.25
N ALA A 358 7.29 21.78 -12.13
CA ALA A 358 6.57 20.69 -12.79
C ALA A 358 6.76 20.72 -14.32
N LYS A 359 6.63 21.88 -14.96
CA LYS A 359 6.90 22.07 -16.40
C LYS A 359 8.34 21.71 -16.78
N ASN A 360 9.32 22.05 -15.92
CA ASN A 360 10.71 21.67 -16.12
C ASN A 360 10.90 20.15 -16.01
N VAL A 361 10.34 19.50 -15.00
CA VAL A 361 10.40 18.04 -14.83
C VAL A 361 9.79 17.34 -16.04
N VAL A 362 8.59 17.73 -16.52
CA VAL A 362 7.99 17.19 -17.75
C VAL A 362 8.96 17.30 -18.92
N THR A 363 9.55 18.49 -19.14
CA THR A 363 10.51 18.70 -20.23
C THR A 363 11.74 17.78 -20.13
N GLN A 364 12.23 17.55 -18.94
CA GLN A 364 13.35 16.64 -18.71
C GLN A 364 12.96 15.19 -18.98
N LEU A 365 11.77 14.75 -18.49
CA LEU A 365 11.24 13.40 -18.72
C LEU A 365 10.97 13.12 -20.20
N ASP A 366 10.46 14.11 -20.97
CA ASP A 366 10.30 14.00 -22.43
C ASP A 366 11.65 13.75 -23.14
N ARG A 367 12.71 14.41 -22.68
CA ARG A 367 14.07 14.19 -23.21
C ARG A 367 14.60 12.82 -22.86
N VAL A 368 14.34 12.35 -21.65
CA VAL A 368 14.73 11.00 -21.19
C VAL A 368 13.99 9.95 -22.01
N GLU A 369 12.70 10.10 -22.22
CA GLU A 369 11.90 9.18 -23.03
C GLU A 369 12.39 9.15 -24.48
N ALA A 370 12.60 10.31 -25.10
CA ALA A 370 13.11 10.39 -26.48
C ALA A 370 14.51 9.79 -26.65
N ALA A 371 15.36 9.88 -25.64
CA ALA A 371 16.68 9.28 -25.64
C ALA A 371 16.67 7.78 -25.32
N GLY A 372 15.60 7.27 -24.70
CA GLY A 372 15.48 5.89 -24.21
C GLY A 372 16.44 5.51 -23.08
N SER A 373 17.24 6.49 -22.60
CA SER A 373 18.24 6.30 -21.55
C SER A 373 18.50 7.57 -20.77
N ILE A 374 19.08 7.40 -19.58
CA ILE A 374 19.53 8.50 -18.71
C ILE A 374 20.80 8.07 -17.99
N THR A 375 21.77 8.97 -17.83
CA THR A 375 22.97 8.65 -17.04
C THR A 375 22.67 8.74 -15.52
N PRO A 376 23.37 7.93 -14.69
CA PRO A 376 23.15 7.94 -13.23
C PRO A 376 23.30 9.33 -12.59
N GLU A 377 24.27 10.15 -13.09
CA GLU A 377 24.52 11.50 -12.58
C GLU A 377 23.33 12.45 -12.82
N ARG A 378 22.47 12.17 -13.78
CA ARG A 378 21.25 12.94 -14.10
C ARG A 378 20.00 12.30 -13.55
N ALA A 379 19.96 10.96 -13.48
CA ALA A 379 18.78 10.22 -13.05
C ALA A 379 18.41 10.50 -11.60
N ARG A 380 19.38 10.41 -10.69
CA ARG A 380 19.14 10.62 -9.25
C ARG A 380 18.69 12.03 -8.90
N PRO A 381 19.37 13.11 -9.37
CA PRO A 381 18.88 14.48 -9.12
C PRO A 381 17.47 14.72 -9.67
N LEU A 382 17.16 14.25 -10.88
CA LEU A 382 15.82 14.38 -11.47
C LEU A 382 14.76 13.63 -10.65
N GLY A 383 15.07 12.42 -10.19
CA GLY A 383 14.19 11.66 -9.32
C GLY A 383 13.92 12.37 -7.99
N LEU A 384 14.96 12.92 -7.35
CA LEU A 384 14.83 13.68 -6.10
C LEU A 384 14.04 14.99 -6.30
N GLU A 385 14.23 15.70 -7.42
CA GLU A 385 13.44 16.89 -7.77
C GLU A 385 11.97 16.53 -7.93
N ALA A 386 11.69 15.42 -8.64
CA ALA A 386 10.34 14.92 -8.86
C ALA A 386 9.65 14.54 -7.54
N THR A 387 10.26 13.67 -6.75
CA THR A 387 9.66 13.20 -5.48
C THR A 387 9.56 14.31 -4.43
N GLY A 388 10.55 15.21 -4.39
CA GLY A 388 10.51 16.40 -3.55
C GLY A 388 9.33 17.31 -3.87
N LEU A 389 9.01 17.53 -5.16
CA LEU A 389 7.84 18.32 -5.54
C LEU A 389 6.51 17.59 -5.22
N ILE A 390 6.43 16.26 -5.42
CA ILE A 390 5.26 15.47 -5.05
C ILE A 390 4.96 15.65 -3.56
N PHE A 391 5.97 15.48 -2.71
CA PHE A 391 5.83 15.66 -1.27
C PHE A 391 5.46 17.08 -0.90
N LEU A 392 6.22 18.07 -1.38
CA LEU A 392 6.02 19.47 -1.05
C LEU A 392 4.64 19.97 -1.50
N ALA A 393 4.23 19.66 -2.72
CA ALA A 393 2.93 20.06 -3.23
C ALA A 393 1.79 19.49 -2.39
N SER A 394 1.86 18.21 -1.97
CA SER A 394 0.84 17.60 -1.14
C SER A 394 0.77 18.20 0.27
N VAL A 395 1.90 18.64 0.83
CA VAL A 395 1.95 19.27 2.16
C VAL A 395 1.46 20.73 2.12
N LEU A 396 1.83 21.49 1.08
CA LEU A 396 1.50 22.92 0.98
C LEU A 396 0.10 23.19 0.45
N HIS A 397 -0.47 22.25 -0.32
CA HIS A 397 -1.78 22.38 -0.95
C HIS A 397 -2.69 21.21 -0.52
N PRO A 398 -3.04 21.12 0.78
CA PRO A 398 -3.99 20.11 1.25
C PRO A 398 -5.28 20.25 0.47
N GLY A 399 -5.86 19.13 0.04
CA GLY A 399 -7.16 19.09 -0.62
C GLY A 399 -8.22 19.85 0.20
N GLU A 400 -9.36 20.18 -0.40
CA GLU A 400 -10.44 20.96 0.23
C GLU A 400 -11.12 20.26 1.41
N VAL A 401 -10.36 19.65 2.28
CA VAL A 401 -10.87 19.19 3.57
C VAL A 401 -10.58 20.33 4.56
N PRO A 402 -11.55 21.18 4.87
CA PRO A 402 -11.35 22.21 5.87
C PRO A 402 -11.14 21.49 7.20
N VAL A 403 -9.94 21.48 7.70
CA VAL A 403 -9.69 21.08 9.08
C VAL A 403 -9.67 22.33 9.92
N PRO A 404 -10.76 22.69 10.59
CA PRO A 404 -10.65 23.59 11.70
C PRO A 404 -9.87 22.85 12.78
N PHE A 405 -8.64 23.28 13.06
CA PHE A 405 -8.03 22.90 14.31
C PHE A 405 -9.04 23.24 15.43
N PRO A 406 -9.52 22.28 16.20
CA PRO A 406 -10.31 22.60 17.36
C PRO A 406 -9.39 23.38 18.29
N ALA A 407 -9.60 24.71 18.35
CA ALA A 407 -8.95 25.54 19.34
C ALA A 407 -9.36 24.99 20.71
N GLY A 408 -8.43 24.28 21.39
CA GLY A 408 -8.61 23.94 22.79
C GLY A 408 -9.00 22.51 23.16
N ALA A 409 -8.73 21.49 22.32
CA ALA A 409 -8.75 20.11 22.82
C ALA A 409 -7.50 19.84 23.68
N THR A 410 -7.46 20.45 24.85
CA THR A 410 -6.61 19.97 25.93
C THR A 410 -7.23 18.67 26.42
N ALA A 411 -6.43 17.61 26.51
CA ALA A 411 -6.81 16.41 27.26
C ALA A 411 -7.23 16.86 28.67
N ALA A 412 -8.54 16.95 28.88
CA ALA A 412 -9.08 17.30 30.16
C ALA A 412 -8.86 16.13 31.09
N GLY A 413 -7.95 16.28 32.02
CA GLY A 413 -7.92 15.54 33.28
C GLY A 413 -7.39 14.12 33.18
N ARG A 414 -6.08 13.97 33.26
CA ARG A 414 -5.44 12.88 34.00
C ARG A 414 -4.40 13.44 34.95
#